data_5b27708931c0c6f708e266d0c1840dd4
#
_entry.id   5b27708931c0c6f708e266d0c1840dd4
#
_cell.length_a   1.000
_cell.length_b   1.000
_cell.length_c   1.000
_cell.angle_alpha   90.00
_cell.angle_beta   90.00
_cell.angle_gamma   90.00
#
_symmetry.space_group_name_H-M   'P 1'
#
loop_
_entity.id
_entity.type
_entity.pdbx_description
1 polymer ?
#
loop_
_entity_poly.entity_id
_entity_poly.type
_entity_poly.pdbx_seq_one_letter_code
_entity_poly.pdbx_strand_id
1 'polypeptide(L)'
;MNEAVKVAVTNDTMSILELMLQASLLVQIVMVLLILASLASWVVIFTKSSTLKNLRLESDNFDSEFWSGGELNGLYRRYTEEEAEPLGMASIFVAGYREYNRLAGNGTVDRTELVDGVHRAMRVALSREIETLESRLSFLATVGSTSPYVGLFGTVWGIMNSFRSLGALQQVTVATVAPGISEALIATAMGLFAAIPAVIAYNRFSSNAESLIARYEVFVEEFLSIVNRQALGVNRRT
;
A
#
# COMPACT_ATOMS: atom_id res chain seq x y z
N MET A 1 -23.18 -53.93 1.18
CA MET A 1 -23.69 -52.96 0.16
C MET A 1 -23.22 -51.51 0.43
N ASN A 2 -22.27 -51.26 1.37
CA ASN A 2 -21.84 -49.88 1.75
C ASN A 2 -20.41 -49.52 1.40
N GLU A 3 -19.52 -50.43 1.03
CA GLU A 3 -18.14 -50.08 0.65
C GLU A 3 -17.98 -49.79 -0.84
N ALA A 4 -18.72 -50.49 -1.71
CA ALA A 4 -18.65 -50.25 -3.14
C ALA A 4 -19.24 -48.87 -3.54
N VAL A 5 -20.24 -48.37 -2.79
CA VAL A 5 -20.86 -47.03 -3.02
C VAL A 5 -19.92 -45.92 -2.52
N LYS A 6 -19.12 -46.16 -1.46
CA LYS A 6 -18.13 -45.15 -0.99
C LYS A 6 -16.94 -45.02 -1.93
N VAL A 7 -16.48 -46.08 -2.55
CA VAL A 7 -15.38 -46.08 -3.51
C VAL A 7 -15.78 -45.44 -4.84
N ALA A 8 -17.05 -45.59 -5.27
CA ALA A 8 -17.53 -44.94 -6.48
C ALA A 8 -17.74 -43.42 -6.34
N VAL A 9 -18.00 -42.92 -5.15
CA VAL A 9 -18.18 -41.49 -4.88
C VAL A 9 -16.85 -40.72 -4.77
N THR A 10 -15.75 -41.43 -4.49
CA THR A 10 -14.42 -40.79 -4.33
C THR A 10 -13.62 -40.66 -5.63
N ASN A 11 -14.05 -41.29 -6.72
CA ASN A 11 -13.28 -41.29 -7.99
C ASN A 11 -13.84 -40.37 -9.09
N ASP A 12 -14.95 -39.66 -8.89
CA ASP A 12 -15.58 -38.85 -9.95
C ASP A 12 -15.57 -37.34 -9.69
N THR A 13 -14.97 -36.87 -8.61
CA THR A 13 -14.73 -35.44 -8.42
C THR A 13 -13.37 -35.07 -9.02
N MET A 14 -13.36 -34.57 -10.25
CA MET A 14 -12.15 -33.97 -10.81
C MET A 14 -11.58 -32.95 -9.81
N SER A 15 -10.32 -33.14 -9.44
CA SER A 15 -9.62 -32.22 -8.56
C SER A 15 -9.62 -30.81 -9.18
N ILE A 16 -9.76 -29.74 -8.36
CA ILE A 16 -9.68 -28.36 -8.85
C ILE A 16 -8.41 -28.15 -9.67
N LEU A 17 -7.31 -28.82 -9.27
CA LEU A 17 -6.05 -28.77 -9.99
C LEU A 17 -6.14 -29.40 -11.38
N GLU A 18 -6.83 -30.54 -11.52
CA GLU A 18 -7.04 -31.19 -12.83
C GLU A 18 -7.90 -30.31 -13.75
N LEU A 19 -8.95 -29.69 -13.21
CA LEU A 19 -9.77 -28.73 -13.97
C LEU A 19 -8.91 -27.54 -14.44
N MET A 20 -8.03 -27.00 -13.60
CA MET A 20 -7.12 -25.90 -13.99
C MET A 20 -6.14 -26.33 -15.09
N LEU A 21 -5.63 -27.56 -15.06
CA LEU A 21 -4.68 -28.06 -16.05
C LEU A 21 -5.34 -28.44 -17.38
N GLN A 22 -6.63 -28.77 -17.37
CA GLN A 22 -7.40 -29.07 -18.59
C GLN A 22 -8.00 -27.83 -19.23
N ALA A 23 -8.00 -26.69 -18.56
CA ALA A 23 -8.52 -25.44 -19.07
C ALA A 23 -7.83 -25.01 -20.38
N SER A 24 -8.53 -24.22 -21.20
CA SER A 24 -7.93 -23.66 -22.40
C SER A 24 -6.70 -22.81 -22.06
N LEU A 25 -5.69 -22.80 -22.93
CA LEU A 25 -4.42 -22.07 -22.70
C LEU A 25 -4.64 -20.63 -22.25
N LEU A 26 -5.61 -19.92 -22.80
CA LEU A 26 -5.91 -18.54 -22.42
C LEU A 26 -6.44 -18.45 -20.99
N VAL A 27 -7.34 -19.35 -20.58
CA VAL A 27 -7.86 -19.41 -19.21
C VAL A 27 -6.74 -19.76 -18.22
N GLN A 28 -5.82 -20.65 -18.59
CA GLN A 28 -4.64 -20.96 -17.78
C GLN A 28 -3.76 -19.73 -17.56
N ILE A 29 -3.50 -18.97 -18.64
CA ILE A 29 -2.73 -17.71 -18.54
C ILE A 29 -3.42 -16.73 -17.60
N VAL A 30 -4.72 -16.55 -17.71
CA VAL A 30 -5.51 -15.69 -16.82
C VAL A 30 -5.37 -16.14 -15.37
N MET A 31 -5.52 -17.44 -15.08
CA MET A 31 -5.37 -17.97 -13.72
C MET A 31 -3.97 -17.75 -13.16
N VAL A 32 -2.91 -17.99 -13.96
CA VAL A 32 -1.52 -17.73 -13.54
C VAL A 32 -1.30 -16.26 -13.23
N LEU A 33 -1.78 -15.35 -14.09
CA LEU A 33 -1.68 -13.91 -13.84
C LEU A 33 -2.39 -13.50 -12.53
N LEU A 34 -3.57 -14.04 -12.26
CA LEU A 34 -4.31 -13.77 -11.02
C LEU A 34 -3.59 -14.31 -9.78
N ILE A 35 -2.97 -15.50 -9.85
CA ILE A 35 -2.13 -16.04 -8.77
C ILE A 35 -0.94 -15.11 -8.52
N LEU A 36 -0.22 -14.71 -9.55
CA LEU A 36 0.93 -13.81 -9.42
C LEU A 36 0.53 -12.46 -8.84
N ALA A 37 -0.58 -11.88 -9.30
CA ALA A 37 -1.14 -10.65 -8.75
C ALA A 37 -1.52 -10.79 -7.28
N SER A 38 -2.14 -11.92 -6.89
CA SER A 38 -2.49 -12.22 -5.50
C SER A 38 -1.24 -12.33 -4.62
N LEU A 39 -0.22 -13.10 -5.05
CA LEU A 39 1.03 -13.24 -4.30
C LEU A 39 1.75 -11.90 -4.14
N ALA A 40 1.85 -11.11 -5.22
CA ALA A 40 2.44 -9.78 -5.17
C ALA A 40 1.67 -8.86 -4.21
N SER A 41 0.32 -8.93 -4.21
CA SER A 41 -0.51 -8.16 -3.28
C SER A 41 -0.22 -8.53 -1.83
N TRP A 42 -0.08 -9.81 -1.50
CA TRP A 42 0.27 -10.24 -0.15
C TRP A 42 1.64 -9.72 0.29
N VAL A 43 2.64 -9.75 -0.59
CA VAL A 43 3.96 -9.16 -0.29
C VAL A 43 3.83 -7.67 0.01
N VAL A 44 3.07 -6.93 -0.80
CA VAL A 44 2.82 -5.50 -0.56
C VAL A 44 2.07 -5.27 0.75
N ILE A 45 1.05 -6.09 1.06
CA ILE A 45 0.26 -6.00 2.29
C ILE A 45 1.16 -6.14 3.53
N PHE A 46 2.00 -7.17 3.58
CA PHE A 46 2.88 -7.41 4.73
C PHE A 46 3.94 -6.31 4.87
N THR A 47 4.61 -5.94 3.77
CA THR A 47 5.65 -4.90 3.82
C THR A 47 5.05 -3.55 4.20
N LYS A 48 3.93 -3.15 3.61
CA LYS A 48 3.28 -1.87 3.90
C LYS A 48 2.72 -1.79 5.31
N SER A 49 2.14 -2.88 5.80
CA SER A 49 1.65 -2.96 7.19
C SER A 49 2.78 -2.71 8.20
N SER A 50 3.95 -3.30 7.97
CA SER A 50 5.13 -3.08 8.81
C SER A 50 5.64 -1.64 8.73
N THR A 51 5.76 -1.10 7.51
CA THR A 51 6.22 0.28 7.28
C THR A 51 5.32 1.30 7.98
N LEU A 52 4.00 1.22 7.80
CA LEU A 52 3.05 2.14 8.43
C LEU A 52 3.05 2.03 9.96
N LYS A 53 3.20 0.81 10.49
CA LYS A 53 3.32 0.61 11.94
C LYS A 53 4.58 1.26 12.50
N ASN A 54 5.72 1.09 11.82
CA ASN A 54 6.99 1.68 12.25
C ASN A 54 6.93 3.20 12.18
N LEU A 55 6.46 3.78 11.05
CA LEU A 55 6.31 5.23 10.91
C LEU A 55 5.40 5.84 11.97
N ARG A 56 4.35 5.14 12.36
CA ARG A 56 3.47 5.58 13.45
C ARG A 56 4.18 5.56 14.80
N LEU A 57 4.90 4.48 15.11
CA LEU A 57 5.66 4.37 16.36
C LEU A 57 6.75 5.43 16.45
N GLU A 58 7.52 5.64 15.38
CA GLU A 58 8.55 6.68 15.31
C GLU A 58 7.95 8.08 15.46
N SER A 59 6.80 8.33 14.85
CA SER A 59 6.09 9.61 15.00
C SER A 59 5.57 9.82 16.43
N ASP A 60 5.08 8.77 17.09
CA ASP A 60 4.61 8.83 18.48
C ASP A 60 5.78 9.10 19.44
N ASN A 61 6.92 8.44 19.23
CA ASN A 61 8.15 8.64 19.99
C ASN A 61 8.67 10.06 19.83
N PHE A 62 8.82 10.51 18.58
CA PHE A 62 9.28 11.87 18.27
C PHE A 62 8.37 12.93 18.90
N ASP A 63 7.07 12.78 18.77
CA ASP A 63 6.09 13.73 19.30
C ASP A 63 6.20 13.87 20.84
N SER A 64 6.29 12.74 21.54
CA SER A 64 6.48 12.71 22.99
C SER A 64 7.80 13.40 23.41
N GLU A 65 8.85 13.22 22.64
CA GLU A 65 10.16 13.82 22.90
C GLU A 65 10.19 15.32 22.58
N PHE A 66 9.61 15.73 21.46
CA PHE A 66 9.50 17.12 21.05
C PHE A 66 8.74 17.98 22.07
N TRP A 67 7.62 17.46 22.58
CA TRP A 67 6.78 18.17 23.57
C TRP A 67 7.23 18.00 25.02
N SER A 68 8.28 17.21 25.28
CA SER A 68 8.86 17.11 26.65
C SER A 68 9.53 18.38 27.15
N GLY A 69 9.72 19.39 26.30
CA GLY A 69 10.31 20.68 26.65
C GLY A 69 11.85 20.71 26.65
N GLY A 70 12.49 19.73 26.02
CA GLY A 70 13.93 19.70 25.81
C GLY A 70 14.43 20.77 24.86
N GLU A 71 15.75 21.00 24.84
CA GLU A 71 16.39 21.91 23.87
C GLU A 71 16.29 21.35 22.45
N LEU A 72 15.75 22.13 21.51
CA LEU A 72 15.62 21.75 20.09
C LEU A 72 16.97 21.35 19.47
N ASN A 73 18.06 21.97 19.90
CA ASN A 73 19.41 21.61 19.43
C ASN A 73 19.83 20.21 19.90
N GLY A 74 19.50 19.83 21.12
CA GLY A 74 19.75 18.49 21.66
C GLY A 74 18.97 17.43 20.89
N LEU A 75 17.70 17.71 20.59
CA LEU A 75 16.85 16.84 19.79
C LEU A 75 17.39 16.68 18.35
N TYR A 76 17.78 17.78 17.72
CA TYR A 76 18.37 17.78 16.38
C TYR A 76 19.64 16.94 16.31
N ARG A 77 20.56 17.11 17.29
CA ARG A 77 21.81 16.33 17.36
C ARG A 77 21.51 14.84 17.47
N ARG A 78 20.59 14.43 18.32
CA ARG A 78 20.21 13.02 18.49
C ARG A 78 19.80 12.41 17.16
N TYR A 79 18.84 13.01 16.46
CA TYR A 79 18.33 12.50 15.17
C TYR A 79 19.29 12.67 13.99
N THR A 80 20.42 13.39 14.18
CA THR A 80 21.43 13.57 13.12
C THR A 80 22.68 12.73 13.39
N GLU A 81 22.98 12.41 14.67
CA GLU A 81 24.14 11.60 15.07
C GLU A 81 23.82 10.09 15.13
N GLU A 82 22.56 9.69 15.11
CA GLU A 82 22.16 8.28 14.97
C GLU A 82 22.53 7.75 13.58
N GLU A 83 22.98 6.47 13.51
CA GLU A 83 23.36 5.83 12.24
C GLU A 83 22.17 5.65 11.28
N ALA A 84 20.93 5.69 11.78
CA ALA A 84 19.72 5.55 10.99
C ALA A 84 19.22 6.91 10.50
N GLU A 85 18.84 6.99 9.23
CA GLU A 85 18.18 8.19 8.69
C GLU A 85 16.84 8.43 9.42
N PRO A 86 16.57 9.68 9.85
CA PRO A 86 15.31 10.01 10.51
C PRO A 86 14.13 9.81 9.55
N LEU A 87 13.04 9.23 10.06
CA LEU A 87 11.85 8.90 9.30
C LEU A 87 10.64 9.72 9.79
N GLY A 88 9.67 9.92 8.91
CA GLY A 88 8.40 10.54 9.26
C GLY A 88 8.57 11.95 9.83
N MET A 89 7.98 12.21 10.98
CA MET A 89 7.98 13.54 11.63
C MET A 89 9.39 14.03 11.99
N ALA A 90 10.29 13.12 12.40
CA ALA A 90 11.67 13.45 12.73
C ALA A 90 12.46 13.96 11.50
N SER A 91 12.22 13.37 10.32
CA SER A 91 12.84 13.80 9.06
C SER A 91 12.44 15.23 8.69
N ILE A 92 11.15 15.54 8.86
CA ILE A 92 10.59 16.88 8.61
C ILE A 92 11.19 17.91 9.58
N PHE A 93 11.30 17.55 10.87
CA PHE A 93 11.94 18.38 11.89
C PHE A 93 13.40 18.66 11.55
N VAL A 94 14.19 17.62 11.25
CA VAL A 94 15.62 17.74 10.92
C VAL A 94 15.82 18.66 9.71
N ALA A 95 14.98 18.54 8.68
CA ALA A 95 15.04 19.40 7.50
C ALA A 95 14.77 20.88 7.86
N GLY A 96 13.72 21.13 8.64
CA GLY A 96 13.34 22.47 9.09
C GLY A 96 14.39 23.11 10.01
N TYR A 97 14.86 22.34 11.00
CA TYR A 97 15.81 22.83 11.98
C TYR A 97 17.21 23.07 11.37
N ARG A 98 17.62 22.24 10.41
CA ARG A 98 18.86 22.47 9.63
C ARG A 98 18.80 23.80 8.88
N GLU A 99 17.70 24.09 8.23
CA GLU A 99 17.51 25.34 7.52
C GLU A 99 17.42 26.53 8.45
N TYR A 100 16.76 26.39 9.60
CA TYR A 100 16.75 27.39 10.66
C TYR A 100 18.18 27.75 11.11
N ASN A 101 19.01 26.76 11.43
CA ASN A 101 20.39 26.99 11.85
C ASN A 101 21.23 27.66 10.75
N ARG A 102 21.01 27.28 9.50
CA ARG A 102 21.71 27.86 8.34
C ARG A 102 21.39 29.35 8.17
N LEU A 103 20.12 29.71 8.29
CA LEU A 103 19.67 31.11 8.09
C LEU A 103 19.95 31.96 9.32
N ALA A 104 19.71 31.47 10.52
CA ALA A 104 19.97 32.18 11.77
C ALA A 104 21.48 32.49 11.97
N GLY A 105 22.36 31.59 11.48
CA GLY A 105 23.81 31.78 11.55
C GLY A 105 24.34 32.90 10.66
N ASN A 106 23.62 33.34 9.63
CA ASN A 106 24.02 34.38 8.69
C ASN A 106 23.80 35.83 9.19
N GLY A 107 23.17 36.02 10.35
CA GLY A 107 23.07 37.30 11.08
C GLY A 107 22.33 38.47 10.44
N THR A 108 21.96 38.38 9.14
CA THR A 108 21.35 39.45 8.34
C THR A 108 19.99 39.09 7.71
N VAL A 109 19.48 37.92 8.03
CA VAL A 109 18.25 37.39 7.39
C VAL A 109 17.03 37.98 8.09
N ASP A 110 16.12 38.55 7.31
CA ASP A 110 14.82 39.02 7.81
C ASP A 110 13.99 37.86 8.34
N ARG A 111 13.18 38.16 9.36
CA ARG A 111 12.27 37.19 9.99
C ARG A 111 11.40 36.44 8.99
N THR A 112 10.83 37.17 8.03
CA THR A 112 9.95 36.58 7.00
C THR A 112 10.73 35.58 6.15
N GLU A 113 11.94 35.97 5.75
CA GLU A 113 12.83 35.09 4.97
C GLU A 113 13.24 33.82 5.75
N LEU A 114 13.50 33.96 7.06
CA LEU A 114 13.80 32.84 7.93
C LEU A 114 12.64 31.84 8.00
N VAL A 115 11.41 32.34 8.30
CA VAL A 115 10.21 31.49 8.42
C VAL A 115 9.86 30.84 7.09
N ASP A 116 9.93 31.59 6.00
CA ASP A 116 9.65 31.07 4.66
C ASP A 116 10.68 30.05 4.19
N GLY A 117 11.95 30.25 4.56
CA GLY A 117 13.01 29.28 4.29
C GLY A 117 12.80 27.95 5.00
N VAL A 118 12.51 28.01 6.31
CA VAL A 118 12.21 26.82 7.13
C VAL A 118 10.96 26.12 6.59
N HIS A 119 9.89 26.86 6.30
CA HIS A 119 8.67 26.30 5.75
C HIS A 119 8.92 25.53 4.43
N ARG A 120 9.67 26.11 3.50
CA ARG A 120 10.03 25.44 2.24
C ARG A 120 10.81 24.16 2.47
N ALA A 121 11.78 24.17 3.37
CA ALA A 121 12.56 22.97 3.69
C ALA A 121 11.70 21.86 4.27
N MET A 122 10.81 22.19 5.22
CA MET A 122 9.86 21.23 5.81
C MET A 122 8.87 20.70 4.78
N ARG A 123 8.33 21.52 3.90
CA ARG A 123 7.41 21.08 2.83
C ARG A 123 8.06 20.11 1.86
N VAL A 124 9.35 20.31 1.52
CA VAL A 124 10.09 19.35 0.67
C VAL A 124 10.25 18.02 1.38
N ALA A 125 10.59 18.03 2.67
CA ALA A 125 10.69 16.79 3.47
C ALA A 125 9.32 16.12 3.59
N LEU A 126 8.26 16.87 3.91
CA LEU A 126 6.89 16.37 4.00
C LEU A 126 6.45 15.70 2.69
N SER A 127 6.73 16.30 1.52
CA SER A 127 6.38 15.70 0.22
C SER A 127 7.05 14.33 0.01
N ARG A 128 8.28 14.15 0.47
CA ARG A 128 8.99 12.86 0.39
C ARG A 128 8.37 11.82 1.33
N GLU A 129 7.98 12.25 2.53
CA GLU A 129 7.29 11.37 3.47
C GLU A 129 5.91 10.95 2.94
N ILE A 130 5.17 11.87 2.30
CA ILE A 130 3.89 11.55 1.62
C ILE A 130 4.12 10.51 0.52
N GLU A 131 5.12 10.70 -0.33
CA GLU A 131 5.46 9.74 -1.39
C GLU A 131 5.76 8.34 -0.78
N THR A 132 6.47 8.30 0.33
CA THR A 132 6.74 7.05 1.06
C THR A 132 5.47 6.42 1.61
N LEU A 133 4.58 7.23 2.22
CA LEU A 133 3.30 6.79 2.78
C LEU A 133 2.34 6.27 1.70
N GLU A 134 2.30 6.87 0.52
CA GLU A 134 1.44 6.50 -0.59
C GLU A 134 2.03 5.40 -1.50
N SER A 135 3.34 5.14 -1.37
CA SER A 135 4.03 4.15 -2.20
C SER A 135 3.31 2.80 -2.20
N ARG A 136 3.20 2.16 -3.38
CA ARG A 136 2.58 0.84 -3.60
C ARG A 136 1.07 0.75 -3.32
N LEU A 137 0.41 1.81 -2.84
CA LEU A 137 -1.06 1.79 -2.66
C LEU A 137 -1.77 1.69 -4.00
N SER A 138 -1.28 2.38 -5.03
CA SER A 138 -1.81 2.31 -6.39
C SER A 138 -1.81 0.89 -6.97
N PHE A 139 -0.80 0.08 -6.63
CA PHE A 139 -0.76 -1.33 -7.03
C PHE A 139 -1.92 -2.13 -6.41
N LEU A 140 -2.16 -1.98 -5.10
CA LEU A 140 -3.28 -2.65 -4.43
C LEU A 140 -4.62 -2.20 -4.98
N ALA A 141 -4.79 -0.90 -5.26
CA ALA A 141 -5.99 -0.36 -5.89
C ALA A 141 -6.23 -0.97 -7.28
N THR A 142 -5.15 -1.09 -8.09
CA THR A 142 -5.21 -1.69 -9.41
C THR A 142 -5.59 -3.16 -9.35
N VAL A 143 -4.92 -3.97 -8.53
CA VAL A 143 -5.27 -5.39 -8.37
C VAL A 143 -6.70 -5.54 -7.88
N GLY A 144 -7.10 -4.76 -6.88
CA GLY A 144 -8.44 -4.79 -6.31
C GLY A 144 -9.54 -4.46 -7.32
N SER A 145 -9.32 -3.48 -8.17
CA SER A 145 -10.30 -3.03 -9.15
C SER A 145 -10.30 -3.85 -10.45
N THR A 146 -9.15 -4.39 -10.89
CA THR A 146 -9.03 -5.06 -12.20
C THR A 146 -9.18 -6.58 -12.14
N SER A 147 -8.71 -7.23 -11.04
CA SER A 147 -8.71 -8.69 -10.94
C SER A 147 -10.09 -9.34 -11.12
N PRO A 148 -11.21 -8.76 -10.62
CA PRO A 148 -12.54 -9.33 -10.87
C PRO A 148 -12.89 -9.35 -12.36
N TYR A 149 -12.52 -8.32 -13.11
CA TYR A 149 -12.77 -8.24 -14.55
C TYR A 149 -11.92 -9.20 -15.35
N VAL A 150 -10.66 -9.39 -14.92
CA VAL A 150 -9.76 -10.40 -15.51
C VAL A 150 -10.32 -11.82 -15.27
N GLY A 151 -10.83 -12.10 -14.06
CA GLY A 151 -11.51 -13.35 -13.76
C GLY A 151 -12.79 -13.55 -14.59
N LEU A 152 -13.60 -12.51 -14.71
CA LEU A 152 -14.80 -12.51 -15.54
C LEU A 152 -14.47 -12.75 -17.02
N PHE A 153 -13.43 -12.13 -17.54
CA PHE A 153 -12.94 -12.39 -18.89
C PHE A 153 -12.58 -13.88 -19.09
N GLY A 154 -11.89 -14.48 -18.11
CA GLY A 154 -11.61 -15.92 -18.10
C GLY A 154 -12.87 -16.78 -18.19
N THR A 155 -13.92 -16.40 -17.43
CA THR A 155 -15.23 -17.09 -17.45
C THR A 155 -15.91 -16.99 -18.81
N VAL A 156 -16.02 -15.79 -19.36
CA VAL A 156 -16.64 -15.58 -20.67
C VAL A 156 -15.92 -16.37 -21.75
N TRP A 157 -14.59 -16.34 -21.74
CA TRP A 157 -13.79 -17.10 -22.71
C TRP A 157 -13.95 -18.62 -22.55
N GLY A 158 -13.89 -19.13 -21.33
CA GLY A 158 -14.05 -20.56 -21.03
C GLY A 158 -15.41 -21.10 -21.45
N ILE A 159 -16.48 -20.37 -21.11
CA ILE A 159 -17.85 -20.73 -21.50
C ILE A 159 -17.96 -20.68 -23.04
N MET A 160 -17.47 -19.63 -23.68
CA MET A 160 -17.48 -19.53 -25.15
C MET A 160 -16.77 -20.72 -25.81
N ASN A 161 -15.61 -21.10 -25.28
CA ASN A 161 -14.85 -22.24 -25.81
C ASN A 161 -15.58 -23.57 -25.60
N SER A 162 -16.26 -23.77 -24.46
CA SER A 162 -17.08 -24.93 -24.18
C SER A 162 -18.22 -25.06 -25.17
N PHE A 163 -18.91 -23.97 -25.50
CA PHE A 163 -19.98 -23.97 -26.51
C PHE A 163 -19.45 -24.18 -27.94
N ARG A 164 -18.27 -23.68 -28.27
CA ARG A 164 -17.66 -23.93 -29.58
C ARG A 164 -17.37 -25.42 -29.81
N SER A 165 -16.91 -26.13 -28.79
CA SER A 165 -16.64 -27.57 -28.90
C SER A 165 -17.89 -28.41 -29.14
N LEU A 166 -19.09 -27.93 -28.76
CA LEU A 166 -20.36 -28.63 -29.02
C LEU A 166 -20.73 -28.66 -30.50
N GLY A 167 -20.33 -27.64 -31.27
CA GLY A 167 -20.64 -27.58 -32.71
C GLY A 167 -20.04 -28.73 -33.52
N ALA A 168 -19.08 -29.48 -32.97
CA ALA A 168 -18.41 -30.62 -33.59
C ALA A 168 -19.00 -31.99 -33.16
N LEU A 169 -19.95 -32.01 -32.21
CA LEU A 169 -20.51 -33.24 -31.62
C LEU A 169 -21.89 -33.56 -32.15
N GLN A 170 -22.14 -34.82 -32.45
CA GLN A 170 -23.45 -35.31 -32.92
C GLN A 170 -24.46 -35.47 -31.78
N GLN A 171 -24.00 -35.63 -30.53
CA GLN A 171 -24.83 -35.69 -29.34
C GLN A 171 -24.29 -34.80 -28.26
N VAL A 172 -25.10 -33.88 -27.77
CA VAL A 172 -24.76 -32.91 -26.71
C VAL A 172 -25.40 -33.36 -25.41
N THR A 173 -24.58 -33.56 -24.39
CA THR A 173 -25.04 -33.82 -23.01
C THR A 173 -24.48 -32.79 -22.07
N VAL A 174 -25.13 -32.57 -20.91
CA VAL A 174 -24.61 -31.68 -19.86
C VAL A 174 -23.22 -32.13 -19.39
N ALA A 175 -22.99 -33.43 -19.35
CA ALA A 175 -21.66 -34.00 -18.97
C ALA A 175 -20.53 -33.55 -19.87
N THR A 176 -20.81 -33.23 -21.13
CA THR A 176 -19.79 -32.78 -22.10
C THR A 176 -19.32 -31.34 -21.86
N VAL A 177 -20.18 -30.46 -21.31
CA VAL A 177 -19.87 -29.02 -21.10
C VAL A 177 -19.56 -28.69 -19.65
N ALA A 178 -20.00 -29.51 -18.70
CA ALA A 178 -19.86 -29.26 -17.29
C ALA A 178 -18.37 -28.99 -16.85
N PRO A 179 -17.35 -29.72 -17.35
CA PRO A 179 -15.96 -29.44 -17.02
C PRO A 179 -15.55 -28.03 -17.42
N GLY A 180 -15.76 -27.66 -18.69
CA GLY A 180 -15.33 -26.35 -19.18
C GLY A 180 -16.07 -25.15 -18.55
N ILE A 181 -17.32 -25.34 -18.14
CA ILE A 181 -18.06 -24.34 -17.35
C ILE A 181 -17.46 -24.23 -15.95
N SER A 182 -17.12 -25.37 -15.32
CA SER A 182 -16.50 -25.41 -14.00
C SER A 182 -15.13 -24.71 -13.98
N GLU A 183 -14.30 -24.98 -14.99
CA GLU A 183 -13.01 -24.31 -15.18
C GLU A 183 -13.17 -22.79 -15.31
N ALA A 184 -14.13 -22.36 -16.09
CA ALA A 184 -14.45 -20.95 -16.27
C ALA A 184 -14.82 -20.29 -14.93
N LEU A 185 -15.69 -20.90 -14.14
CA LEU A 185 -16.11 -20.37 -12.83
C LEU A 185 -14.94 -20.26 -11.85
N ILE A 186 -13.96 -21.17 -11.90
CA ILE A 186 -12.74 -21.10 -11.09
C ILE A 186 -11.96 -19.82 -11.41
N ALA A 187 -11.86 -19.40 -12.67
CA ALA A 187 -11.17 -18.17 -13.05
C ALA A 187 -11.79 -16.92 -12.38
N THR A 188 -13.14 -16.83 -12.33
CA THR A 188 -13.80 -15.74 -11.61
C THR A 188 -13.56 -15.80 -10.10
N ALA A 189 -13.65 -16.98 -9.51
CA ALA A 189 -13.37 -17.16 -8.08
C ALA A 189 -11.95 -16.71 -7.73
N MET A 190 -10.96 -17.03 -8.57
CA MET A 190 -9.57 -16.58 -8.40
C MET A 190 -9.42 -15.08 -8.54
N GLY A 191 -10.14 -14.45 -9.48
CA GLY A 191 -10.17 -13.00 -9.63
C GLY A 191 -10.67 -12.29 -8.37
N LEU A 192 -11.75 -12.81 -7.77
CA LEU A 192 -12.30 -12.32 -6.52
C LEU A 192 -11.35 -12.57 -5.34
N PHE A 193 -10.73 -13.75 -5.29
CA PHE A 193 -9.76 -14.10 -4.25
C PHE A 193 -8.54 -13.18 -4.25
N ALA A 194 -8.06 -12.74 -5.42
CA ALA A 194 -6.99 -11.77 -5.53
C ALA A 194 -7.45 -10.35 -5.16
N ALA A 195 -8.65 -9.96 -5.57
CA ALA A 195 -9.16 -8.61 -5.41
C ALA A 195 -9.56 -8.26 -3.97
N ILE A 196 -10.26 -9.14 -3.27
CA ILE A 196 -10.84 -8.84 -1.96
C ILE A 196 -9.77 -8.42 -0.93
N PRO A 197 -8.68 -9.19 -0.72
CA PRO A 197 -7.62 -8.77 0.21
C PRO A 197 -6.95 -7.45 -0.22
N ALA A 198 -6.75 -7.25 -1.52
CA ALA A 198 -6.12 -6.05 -2.06
C ALA A 198 -6.95 -4.79 -1.78
N VAL A 199 -8.28 -4.84 -1.99
CA VAL A 199 -9.19 -3.71 -1.71
C VAL A 199 -9.25 -3.41 -0.21
N ILE A 200 -9.38 -4.44 0.63
CA ILE A 200 -9.42 -4.25 2.08
C ILE A 200 -8.12 -3.60 2.57
N ALA A 201 -6.98 -4.09 2.10
CA ALA A 201 -5.68 -3.54 2.47
C ALA A 201 -5.49 -2.11 1.95
N TYR A 202 -5.84 -1.84 0.70
CA TYR A 202 -5.80 -0.50 0.13
C TYR A 202 -6.58 0.51 0.97
N ASN A 203 -7.85 0.23 1.26
CA ASN A 203 -8.70 1.13 2.02
C ASN A 203 -8.14 1.38 3.43
N ARG A 204 -7.65 0.35 4.10
CA ARG A 204 -7.07 0.47 5.44
C ARG A 204 -5.75 1.27 5.42
N PHE A 205 -4.88 1.00 4.47
CA PHE A 205 -3.57 1.67 4.39
C PHE A 205 -3.69 3.11 3.91
N SER A 206 -4.61 3.41 2.99
CA SER A 206 -4.92 4.78 2.56
C SER A 206 -5.37 5.63 3.73
N SER A 207 -6.36 5.14 4.50
CA SER A 207 -6.83 5.86 5.70
C SER A 207 -5.75 6.06 6.76
N ASN A 208 -4.88 5.06 6.97
CA ASN A 208 -3.76 5.20 7.90
C ASN A 208 -2.71 6.21 7.41
N ALA A 209 -2.41 6.22 6.10
CA ALA A 209 -1.49 7.17 5.49
C ALA A 209 -2.04 8.59 5.59
N GLU A 210 -3.31 8.82 5.25
CA GLU A 210 -4.00 10.12 5.39
C GLU A 210 -3.94 10.65 6.83
N SER A 211 -4.15 9.79 7.82
CA SER A 211 -4.05 10.16 9.23
C SER A 211 -2.64 10.60 9.63
N LEU A 212 -1.59 9.94 9.13
CA LEU A 212 -0.21 10.32 9.40
C LEU A 212 0.17 11.61 8.65
N ILE A 213 -0.28 11.78 7.41
CA ILE A 213 -0.05 13.01 6.62
C ILE A 213 -0.64 14.22 7.33
N ALA A 214 -1.90 14.14 7.75
CA ALA A 214 -2.56 15.21 8.50
C ALA A 214 -1.80 15.58 9.79
N ARG A 215 -1.28 14.59 10.50
CA ARG A 215 -0.46 14.81 11.69
C ARG A 215 0.86 15.50 11.37
N TYR A 216 1.51 15.15 10.27
CA TYR A 216 2.75 15.78 9.81
C TYR A 216 2.52 17.24 9.39
N GLU A 217 1.41 17.52 8.72
CA GLU A 217 1.02 18.88 8.35
C GLU A 217 0.79 19.75 9.58
N VAL A 218 0.07 19.26 10.58
CA VAL A 218 -0.12 19.97 11.86
C VAL A 218 1.22 20.25 12.53
N PHE A 219 2.12 19.28 12.59
CA PHE A 219 3.45 19.46 13.15
C PHE A 219 4.25 20.56 12.43
N VAL A 220 4.17 20.65 11.10
CA VAL A 220 4.82 21.72 10.33
C VAL A 220 4.36 23.08 10.81
N GLU A 221 3.05 23.30 10.95
CA GLU A 221 2.48 24.57 11.42
C GLU A 221 2.86 24.90 12.87
N GLU A 222 2.86 23.90 13.74
CA GLU A 222 3.28 24.06 15.14
C GLU A 222 4.76 24.46 15.25
N PHE A 223 5.63 23.78 14.48
CA PHE A 223 7.05 24.12 14.47
C PHE A 223 7.31 25.51 13.91
N LEU A 224 6.65 25.92 12.82
CA LEU A 224 6.73 27.26 12.29
C LEU A 224 6.28 28.33 13.30
N SER A 225 5.27 28.04 14.08
CA SER A 225 4.84 28.93 15.19
C SER A 225 5.96 29.11 16.25
N ILE A 226 6.70 28.05 16.56
CA ILE A 226 7.85 28.09 17.49
C ILE A 226 8.97 28.94 16.88
N VAL A 227 9.37 28.67 15.63
CA VAL A 227 10.40 29.42 14.89
C VAL A 227 10.05 30.91 14.83
N ASN A 228 8.80 31.22 14.53
CA ASN A 228 8.31 32.60 14.46
C ASN A 228 8.42 33.33 15.81
N ARG A 229 8.14 32.66 16.93
CA ARG A 229 8.30 33.21 18.29
C ARG A 229 9.78 33.42 18.66
N GLN A 230 10.64 32.50 18.30
CA GLN A 230 12.09 32.61 18.54
C GLN A 230 12.68 33.80 17.76
N ALA A 231 12.32 33.98 16.50
CA ALA A 231 12.70 35.11 15.68
C ALA A 231 12.28 36.47 16.26
N LEU A 232 11.12 36.54 16.93
CA LEU A 232 10.67 37.73 17.68
C LEU A 232 11.48 38.00 18.94
N GLY A 233 11.95 36.95 19.62
CA GLY A 233 12.77 37.07 20.85
C GLY A 233 14.18 37.56 20.59
N VAL A 234 14.77 37.25 19.46
CA VAL A 234 16.10 37.73 19.04
C VAL A 234 16.07 39.23 18.73
N ASN A 235 15.01 39.71 18.04
CA ASN A 235 14.87 41.15 17.71
C ASN A 235 14.59 42.06 18.91
N ARG A 236 14.27 41.54 20.10
CA ARG A 236 14.11 42.35 21.32
C ARG A 236 15.39 42.50 22.15
N ARG A 237 16.46 41.83 21.79
CA ARG A 237 17.77 41.85 22.49
C ARG A 237 18.84 42.63 21.75
N THR A 238 18.56 43.13 20.56
CA THR A 238 19.35 44.09 19.78
C THR A 238 18.76 45.47 19.88
#